data_983417e1653117e2a896eea2a4ee7d04
#
_entry.id   983417e1653117e2a896eea2a4ee7d04
#
_cell.length_a   1.000
_cell.length_b   1.000
_cell.length_c   1.000
_cell.angle_alpha   90.00
_cell.angle_beta   90.00
_cell.angle_gamma   90.00
#
_symmetry.space_group_name_H-M   'P 1'
#
loop_
_entity.id
_entity.type
_entity.pdbx_description
1 polymer ?
#
loop_
_entity_poly.entity_id
_entity_poly.type
_entity_poly.pdbx_seq_one_letter_code
_entity_poly.pdbx_strand_id
1 'polypeptide(L)'
;MKSLATITESDIDTIKIALNDSISDIKAELKEDIKEKKKIELLDYKNKYLRVIEKLDVNSSIYSLSETELDIVAGGLNDSIQLLEEILTDDLTDQEKEETINVKNDCLRLVELLAS
;
A
#
# COMPACT_ATOMS: atom_id res chain seq x y z
N MET A 1 17.47 12.43 -2.69
CA MET A 1 16.93 12.08 -4.02
C MET A 1 16.33 10.69 -3.98
N LYS A 2 15.12 10.52 -4.50
CA LYS A 2 14.45 9.22 -4.52
C LYS A 2 15.06 8.31 -5.59
N SER A 3 15.28 7.04 -5.24
CA SER A 3 15.90 6.05 -6.13
C SER A 3 14.85 5.37 -7.03
N LEU A 4 14.06 6.19 -7.73
CA LEU A 4 12.90 5.72 -8.50
C LEU A 4 13.27 4.86 -9.72
N ALA A 5 14.47 5.04 -10.27
CA ALA A 5 14.90 4.31 -11.47
C ALA A 5 15.01 2.79 -11.24
N THR A 6 15.09 2.34 -10.00
CA THR A 6 15.18 0.91 -9.67
C THR A 6 13.82 0.24 -9.52
N ILE A 7 12.73 1.00 -9.56
CA ILE A 7 11.38 0.47 -9.42
C ILE A 7 10.94 -0.17 -10.75
N THR A 8 10.58 -1.44 -10.70
CA THR A 8 10.20 -2.26 -11.85
C THR A 8 8.69 -2.34 -12.01
N GLU A 9 8.22 -2.91 -13.14
CA GLU A 9 6.79 -3.19 -13.34
C GLU A 9 6.26 -4.15 -12.27
N SER A 10 7.06 -5.12 -11.86
CA SER A 10 6.70 -6.03 -10.75
C SER A 10 6.49 -5.26 -9.46
N ASP A 11 7.33 -4.25 -9.19
CA ASP A 11 7.18 -3.38 -8.03
C ASP A 11 5.89 -2.54 -8.12
N ILE A 12 5.53 -2.08 -9.32
CA ILE A 12 4.26 -1.38 -9.53
C ILE A 12 3.08 -2.28 -9.18
N ASP A 13 3.12 -3.55 -9.57
CA ASP A 13 2.09 -4.53 -9.22
C ASP A 13 1.99 -4.70 -7.70
N THR A 14 3.13 -4.78 -7.01
CA THR A 14 3.19 -4.84 -5.54
C THR A 14 2.54 -3.61 -4.92
N ILE A 15 2.83 -2.42 -5.44
CA ILE A 15 2.22 -1.17 -4.99
C ILE A 15 0.69 -1.21 -5.15
N LYS A 16 0.20 -1.64 -6.31
CA LYS A 16 -1.24 -1.71 -6.56
C LYS A 16 -1.92 -2.69 -5.61
N ILE A 17 -1.32 -3.85 -5.36
CA ILE A 17 -1.84 -4.83 -4.41
C ILE A 17 -1.90 -4.24 -2.99
N ALA A 18 -0.84 -3.57 -2.55
CA ALA A 18 -0.79 -2.94 -1.23
C ALA A 18 -1.87 -1.87 -1.07
N LEU A 19 -2.07 -1.04 -2.08
CA LEU A 19 -3.12 -0.01 -2.05
C LEU A 19 -4.52 -0.63 -2.06
N ASN A 20 -4.74 -1.70 -2.81
CA ASN A 20 -6.01 -2.43 -2.82
C ASN A 20 -6.30 -3.06 -1.45
N ASP A 21 -5.30 -3.61 -0.79
CA ASP A 21 -5.45 -4.18 0.55
C ASP A 21 -5.82 -3.09 1.56
N SER A 22 -5.19 -1.92 1.46
CA SER A 22 -5.53 -0.76 2.30
C SER A 22 -6.96 -0.29 2.06
N ILE A 23 -7.40 -0.27 0.80
CA ILE A 23 -8.78 0.08 0.44
C ILE A 23 -9.77 -0.94 1.05
N SER A 24 -9.46 -2.22 0.98
CA SER A 24 -10.30 -3.28 1.56
C SER A 24 -10.43 -3.12 3.07
N ASP A 25 -9.33 -2.78 3.76
CA ASP A 25 -9.32 -2.51 5.19
C ASP A 25 -10.19 -1.29 5.53
N ILE A 26 -10.07 -0.22 4.74
CA ILE A 26 -10.91 0.99 4.91
C ILE A 26 -12.40 0.64 4.73
N LYS A 27 -12.74 -0.15 3.73
CA LYS A 27 -14.14 -0.57 3.50
C LYS A 27 -14.67 -1.36 4.70
N ALA A 28 -13.85 -2.21 5.30
CA ALA A 28 -14.23 -2.97 6.49
C ALA A 28 -14.48 -2.03 7.68
N GLU A 29 -13.59 -1.05 7.91
CA GLU A 29 -13.76 -0.06 8.97
C GLU A 29 -15.02 0.78 8.78
N LEU A 30 -15.35 1.15 7.54
CA LEU A 30 -16.53 1.96 7.23
C LEU A 30 -17.86 1.24 7.57
N LYS A 31 -17.84 -0.07 7.73
CA LYS A 31 -19.01 -0.87 8.12
C LYS A 31 -19.20 -0.88 9.65
N GLU A 32 -18.20 -0.45 10.40
CA GLU A 32 -18.25 -0.39 11.86
C GLU A 32 -18.90 0.90 12.32
N ASP A 33 -19.28 0.94 13.61
CA ASP A 33 -19.84 2.14 14.22
C ASP A 33 -18.71 3.09 14.60
N ILE A 34 -18.36 3.99 13.68
CA ILE A 34 -17.28 4.96 13.83
C ILE A 34 -17.83 6.39 13.73
N LYS A 35 -17.06 7.34 14.28
CA LYS A 35 -17.44 8.75 14.26
C LYS A 35 -17.44 9.31 12.84
N GLU A 36 -18.30 10.26 12.57
CA GLU A 36 -18.46 10.90 11.25
C GLU A 36 -17.13 11.47 10.74
N LYS A 37 -16.37 12.13 11.62
CA LYS A 37 -15.05 12.67 11.26
C LYS A 37 -14.12 11.59 10.74
N LYS A 38 -14.11 10.42 11.39
CA LYS A 38 -13.29 9.27 10.98
C LYS A 38 -13.74 8.74 9.62
N LYS A 39 -15.06 8.67 9.38
CA LYS A 39 -15.61 8.24 8.09
C LYS A 39 -15.12 9.15 6.95
N ILE A 40 -15.15 10.46 7.16
CA ILE A 40 -14.70 11.43 6.15
C ILE A 40 -13.21 11.22 5.83
N GLU A 41 -12.39 11.05 6.85
CA GLU A 41 -10.94 10.79 6.68
C GLU A 41 -10.69 9.49 5.90
N LEU A 42 -11.39 8.41 6.24
CA LEU A 42 -11.24 7.12 5.57
C LEU A 42 -11.68 7.19 4.10
N LEU A 43 -12.78 7.87 3.81
CA LEU A 43 -13.25 8.06 2.44
C LEU A 43 -12.26 8.88 1.62
N ASP A 44 -11.64 9.89 2.22
CA ASP A 44 -10.63 10.70 1.55
C ASP A 44 -9.40 9.86 1.18
N TYR A 45 -8.87 9.06 2.10
CA TYR A 45 -7.76 8.16 1.83
C TYR A 45 -8.11 7.12 0.78
N LYS A 46 -9.29 6.52 0.87
CA LYS A 46 -9.76 5.55 -0.11
C LYS A 46 -9.73 6.14 -1.53
N ASN A 47 -10.25 7.36 -1.68
CA ASN A 47 -10.28 8.04 -2.98
C ASN A 47 -8.88 8.35 -3.50
N LYS A 48 -7.96 8.75 -2.63
CA LYS A 48 -6.56 9.00 -2.98
C LYS A 48 -5.90 7.74 -3.50
N TYR A 49 -6.08 6.61 -2.81
CA TYR A 49 -5.52 5.32 -3.22
C TYR A 49 -6.10 4.87 -4.58
N LEU A 50 -7.41 5.03 -4.79
CA LEU A 50 -8.04 4.68 -6.05
C LEU A 50 -7.48 5.49 -7.23
N ARG A 51 -7.26 6.79 -7.06
CA ARG A 51 -6.66 7.64 -8.09
C ARG A 51 -5.28 7.18 -8.48
N VAL A 52 -4.45 6.83 -7.51
CA VAL A 52 -3.09 6.33 -7.76
C VAL A 52 -3.16 5.03 -8.55
N ILE A 53 -4.02 4.10 -8.15
CA ILE A 53 -4.19 2.82 -8.86
C ILE A 53 -4.63 3.07 -10.31
N GLU A 54 -5.60 3.96 -10.53
CA GLU A 54 -6.07 4.30 -11.88
C GLU A 54 -4.93 4.85 -12.75
N LYS A 55 -4.09 5.73 -12.21
CA LYS A 55 -2.94 6.26 -12.93
C LYS A 55 -1.95 5.17 -13.30
N LEU A 56 -1.66 4.26 -12.38
CA LEU A 56 -0.73 3.16 -12.61
C LEU A 56 -1.30 2.12 -13.58
N ASP A 57 -2.62 1.96 -13.64
CA ASP A 57 -3.28 1.09 -14.62
C ASP A 57 -3.13 1.64 -16.04
N VAL A 58 -3.17 2.97 -16.18
CA VAL A 58 -2.98 3.64 -17.50
C VAL A 58 -1.52 3.66 -17.90
N ASN A 59 -0.63 3.89 -16.93
CA ASN A 59 0.82 4.00 -17.19
C ASN A 59 1.58 3.35 -16.02
N SER A 60 2.10 2.14 -16.23
CA SER A 60 2.82 1.35 -15.24
C SER A 60 4.22 1.92 -14.97
N SER A 61 4.30 3.21 -14.68
CA SER A 61 5.56 3.89 -14.39
C SER A 61 5.43 4.73 -13.13
N ILE A 62 6.39 4.59 -12.22
CA ILE A 62 6.44 5.41 -10.99
C ILE A 62 6.58 6.89 -11.33
N TYR A 63 7.16 7.22 -12.48
CA TYR A 63 7.33 8.61 -12.94
C TYR A 63 6.02 9.27 -13.37
N SER A 64 4.93 8.49 -13.52
CA SER A 64 3.61 9.04 -13.82
C SER A 64 2.98 9.73 -12.59
N LEU A 65 3.54 9.51 -11.41
CA LEU A 65 3.01 10.01 -10.13
C LEU A 65 3.70 11.31 -9.71
N SER A 66 2.92 12.23 -9.13
CA SER A 66 3.44 13.45 -8.52
C SER A 66 4.10 13.15 -7.17
N GLU A 67 4.83 14.13 -6.61
CA GLU A 67 5.39 14.03 -5.26
C GLU A 67 4.34 13.69 -4.21
N THR A 68 3.18 14.36 -4.27
CA THR A 68 2.06 14.09 -3.36
C THR A 68 1.56 12.66 -3.50
N GLU A 69 1.47 12.17 -4.74
CA GLU A 69 1.02 10.79 -5.00
C GLU A 69 2.04 9.78 -4.54
N LEU A 70 3.34 10.07 -4.66
CA LEU A 70 4.39 9.21 -4.11
C LEU A 70 4.30 9.10 -2.59
N ASP A 71 3.94 10.19 -1.91
CA ASP A 71 3.72 10.17 -0.47
C ASP A 71 2.51 9.30 -0.10
N ILE A 72 1.45 9.34 -0.92
CA ILE A 72 0.27 8.48 -0.75
C ILE A 72 0.67 7.01 -0.90
N VAL A 73 1.49 6.69 -1.89
CA VAL A 73 2.01 5.32 -2.09
C VAL A 73 2.80 4.86 -0.87
N ALA A 74 3.70 5.70 -0.36
CA ALA A 74 4.48 5.38 0.82
C ALA A 74 3.58 5.09 2.03
N GLY A 75 2.54 5.92 2.23
CA GLY A 75 1.55 5.72 3.29
C GLY A 75 0.80 4.40 3.14
N GLY A 76 0.36 4.07 1.93
CA GLY A 76 -0.31 2.80 1.64
C GLY A 76 0.57 1.59 1.86
N LEU A 77 1.85 1.68 1.48
CA LEU A 77 2.82 0.62 1.74
C LEU A 77 3.06 0.42 3.24
N ASN A 78 3.15 1.50 4.00
CA ASN A 78 3.29 1.43 5.47
C ASN A 78 2.07 0.77 6.11
N ASP A 79 0.87 1.11 5.68
CA ASP A 79 -0.36 0.47 6.16
C ASP A 79 -0.35 -1.02 5.85
N SER A 80 0.08 -1.40 4.65
CA SER A 80 0.20 -2.79 4.24
C SER A 80 1.20 -3.55 5.10
N ILE A 81 2.34 -2.93 5.44
CA ILE A 81 3.34 -3.52 6.33
C ILE A 81 2.71 -3.85 7.70
N GLN A 82 1.94 -2.92 8.27
CA GLN A 82 1.27 -3.14 9.54
C GLN A 82 0.26 -4.29 9.47
N LEU A 83 -0.53 -4.35 8.38
CA LEU A 83 -1.49 -5.43 8.17
C LEU A 83 -0.79 -6.79 8.07
N LEU A 84 0.35 -6.84 7.37
CA LEU A 84 1.14 -8.07 7.24
C LEU A 84 1.73 -8.52 8.57
N GLU A 85 2.17 -7.57 9.41
CA GLU A 85 2.66 -7.88 10.75
C GLU A 85 1.55 -8.46 11.64
N GLU A 86 0.32 -7.94 11.51
CA GLU A 86 -0.84 -8.46 12.24
C GLU A 86 -1.23 -9.88 11.81
N ILE A 87 -1.03 -10.21 10.53
CA ILE A 87 -1.30 -11.53 9.98
C ILE A 87 -0.27 -12.56 10.43
N LEU A 88 0.97 -12.15 10.71
CA LEU A 88 2.04 -13.04 11.16
C LEU A 88 1.74 -13.56 12.56
N THR A 89 1.13 -14.75 12.63
CA THR A 89 0.74 -15.41 13.85
C THR A 89 1.27 -16.84 13.87
N ASP A 90 1.22 -17.49 15.03
CA ASP A 90 1.66 -18.88 15.18
C ASP A 90 0.74 -19.86 14.41
N ASP A 91 -0.45 -19.42 14.02
CA ASP A 91 -1.42 -20.26 13.29
C ASP A 91 -1.04 -20.45 11.82
N LEU A 92 -0.14 -19.62 11.28
CA LEU A 92 0.30 -19.74 9.90
C LEU A 92 1.27 -20.92 9.72
N THR A 93 1.19 -21.56 8.56
CA THR A 93 2.21 -22.55 8.16
C THR A 93 3.55 -21.85 7.92
N ASP A 94 4.64 -22.61 7.93
CA ASP A 94 5.99 -22.06 7.65
C ASP A 94 6.04 -21.42 6.27
N GLN A 95 5.38 -22.01 5.28
CA GLN A 95 5.31 -21.47 3.92
C GLN A 95 4.56 -20.15 3.89
N GLU A 96 3.41 -20.08 4.56
CA GLU A 96 2.61 -18.86 4.65
C GLU A 96 3.38 -17.73 5.34
N LYS A 97 4.11 -18.05 6.42
CA LYS A 97 4.97 -17.07 7.11
C LYS A 97 6.06 -16.54 6.18
N GLU A 98 6.72 -17.42 5.45
CA GLU A 98 7.78 -17.03 4.51
C GLU A 98 7.25 -16.12 3.42
N GLU A 99 6.11 -16.47 2.81
CA GLU A 99 5.47 -15.65 1.78
C GLU A 99 5.10 -14.26 2.32
N THR A 100 4.51 -14.21 3.51
CA THR A 100 4.11 -12.95 4.16
C THR A 100 5.33 -12.08 4.46
N ILE A 101 6.41 -12.66 4.99
CA ILE A 101 7.66 -11.94 5.28
C ILE A 101 8.28 -11.40 3.98
N ASN A 102 8.24 -12.17 2.90
CA ASN A 102 8.78 -11.73 1.61
C ASN A 102 8.02 -10.51 1.07
N VAL A 103 6.69 -10.52 1.12
CA VAL A 103 5.87 -9.39 0.69
C VAL A 103 6.15 -8.16 1.58
N LYS A 104 6.22 -8.36 2.90
CA LYS A 104 6.55 -7.30 3.85
C LYS A 104 7.92 -6.67 3.53
N ASN A 105 8.92 -7.49 3.25
CA ASN A 105 10.26 -7.01 2.91
C ASN A 105 10.27 -6.22 1.60
N ASP A 106 9.50 -6.63 0.60
CA ASP A 106 9.33 -5.86 -0.64
C ASP A 106 8.70 -4.48 -0.37
N CYS A 107 7.68 -4.44 0.47
CA CYS A 107 7.04 -3.17 0.86
C CYS A 107 8.03 -2.25 1.60
N LEU A 108 8.82 -2.80 2.52
CA LEU A 108 9.85 -2.04 3.25
C LEU A 108 10.88 -1.45 2.30
N ARG A 109 11.37 -2.25 1.35
CA ARG A 109 12.32 -1.80 0.33
C ARG A 109 11.75 -0.65 -0.49
N LEU A 110 10.49 -0.77 -0.92
CA LEU A 110 9.83 0.28 -1.72
C LEU A 110 9.64 1.56 -0.93
N VAL A 111 9.27 1.48 0.35
CA VAL A 111 9.16 2.66 1.23
C VAL A 111 10.50 3.39 1.32
N GLU A 112 11.61 2.66 1.50
CA GLU A 112 12.94 3.26 1.55
C GLU A 112 13.31 3.95 0.25
N LEU A 113 13.01 3.34 -0.90
CA LEU A 113 13.27 3.93 -2.20
C LEU A 113 12.48 5.22 -2.41
N LEU A 114 11.23 5.25 -1.96
CA LEU A 114 10.37 6.44 -2.08
C LEU A 114 10.77 7.56 -1.14
N ALA A 115 11.37 7.21 0.01
CA ALA A 115 11.80 8.18 1.04
C ALA A 115 13.19 8.76 0.80
N SER A 116 14.01 8.09 0.00
CA SER A 116 15.40 8.51 -0.21
C SER A 116 15.57 9.73 -1.13
#